data_17c8754b2fa46ad8e7c635ccfb652a4b
#
_entry.id   17c8754b2fa46ad8e7c635ccfb652a4b
#
_cell.length_a   1.000
_cell.length_b   1.000
_cell.length_c   1.000
_cell.angle_alpha   90.00
_cell.angle_beta   90.00
_cell.angle_gamma   90.00
#
_symmetry.space_group_name_H-M   'P 1'
#
loop_
_entity.id
_entity.type
_entity.pdbx_description
1 polymer ?
#
loop_
_entity_poly.entity_id
_entity_poly.type
_entity_poly.pdbx_seq_one_letter_code
_entity_poly.pdbx_strand_id
1 'polypeptide(L)'
;MSKNAKVKGENVKELTFEVKDLNLDERIEFNNIITKSGGVNNIGFGDWVNMIRVATTLTDDKINEFSDSDIVRVANRCYEVVNKKKLKK
;
A
#
# COMPACT_ATOMS: atom_id res chain seq x y z
N MET A 1 -13.27 4.00 -8.66
CA MET A 1 -12.28 3.83 -9.71
C MET A 1 -10.89 3.67 -9.17
N SER A 2 -10.14 2.75 -9.73
CA SER A 2 -8.77 2.54 -9.30
C SER A 2 -7.85 3.58 -9.91
N LYS A 3 -6.67 3.71 -9.35
CA LYS A 3 -5.65 4.63 -9.83
C LYS A 3 -4.34 3.91 -10.03
N ASN A 4 -3.67 4.26 -11.10
CA ASN A 4 -2.31 3.79 -11.31
C ASN A 4 -1.37 4.62 -10.46
N ALA A 5 -0.48 3.95 -9.76
CA ALA A 5 0.50 4.61 -8.93
C ALA A 5 1.89 4.22 -9.35
N LYS A 6 2.84 5.08 -9.06
CA LYS A 6 4.24 4.87 -9.39
C LYS A 6 5.10 5.14 -8.19
N VAL A 7 6.15 4.37 -8.05
CA VAL A 7 7.13 4.61 -7.01
C VAL A 7 8.51 4.24 -7.56
N LYS A 8 9.52 4.96 -7.14
CA LYS A 8 10.88 4.66 -7.55
C LYS A 8 11.44 3.57 -6.66
N GLY A 9 11.80 2.45 -7.27
CA GLY A 9 12.32 1.33 -6.53
C GLY A 9 13.79 1.49 -6.16
N GLU A 10 14.30 0.49 -5.49
CA GLU A 10 15.65 0.47 -4.94
C GLU A 10 16.71 0.66 -6.01
N ASN A 11 16.51 0.11 -7.19
CA ASN A 11 17.45 0.19 -8.29
C ASN A 11 17.12 1.31 -9.26
N VAL A 12 16.45 2.33 -8.80
CA VAL A 12 15.98 3.46 -9.59
C VAL A 12 15.00 3.04 -10.68
N LYS A 13 14.52 1.82 -10.60
CA LYS A 13 13.54 1.29 -11.52
C LYS A 13 12.16 1.74 -11.08
N GLU A 14 11.40 2.26 -12.02
CA GLU A 14 10.05 2.71 -11.69
C GLU A 14 9.13 1.49 -11.51
N LEU A 15 8.42 1.46 -10.39
CA LEU A 15 7.45 0.42 -10.10
C LEU A 15 6.07 1.00 -10.30
N THR A 16 5.25 0.34 -11.11
CA THR A 16 3.88 0.79 -11.34
C THR A 16 2.92 -0.28 -10.85
N PHE A 17 1.80 0.16 -10.30
CA PHE A 17 0.79 -0.75 -9.79
C PHE A 17 -0.53 -0.01 -9.69
N GLU A 18 -1.60 -0.75 -9.55
CA GLU A 18 -2.94 -0.19 -9.50
C GLU A 18 -3.45 -0.19 -8.07
N VAL A 19 -3.84 0.96 -7.56
CA VAL A 19 -4.46 1.09 -6.25
C VAL A 19 -5.96 1.07 -6.44
N LYS A 20 -6.63 0.13 -5.80
CA LYS A 20 -8.07 -0.05 -5.93
C LYS A 20 -8.82 1.11 -5.29
N ASP A 21 -10.04 1.31 -5.76
CA ASP A 21 -10.96 2.25 -5.12
C ASP A 21 -11.64 1.48 -3.98
N LEU A 22 -11.12 1.61 -2.79
CA LEU A 22 -11.55 0.80 -1.66
C LEU A 22 -12.96 1.14 -1.21
N ASN A 23 -13.78 0.12 -0.99
CA ASN A 23 -15.08 0.32 -0.38
C ASN A 23 -14.89 0.55 1.12
N LEU A 24 -15.97 0.80 1.84
CA LEU A 24 -15.87 1.14 3.26
C LEU A 24 -15.21 0.02 4.07
N ASP A 25 -15.61 -1.22 3.85
CA ASP A 25 -15.05 -2.34 4.60
C ASP A 25 -13.55 -2.49 4.34
N GLU A 26 -13.13 -2.30 3.10
CA GLU A 26 -11.71 -2.38 2.75
C GLU A 26 -10.93 -1.24 3.38
N ARG A 27 -11.50 -0.06 3.43
CA ARG A 27 -10.85 1.07 4.09
C ARG A 27 -10.69 0.84 5.59
N ILE A 28 -11.71 0.25 6.19
CA ILE A 28 -11.64 -0.11 7.61
C ILE A 28 -10.52 -1.12 7.83
N GLU A 29 -10.47 -2.15 6.99
CA GLU A 29 -9.43 -3.17 7.09
C GLU A 29 -8.04 -2.57 6.92
N PHE A 30 -7.87 -1.72 5.92
CA PHE A 30 -6.60 -1.07 5.64
C PHE A 30 -6.14 -0.23 6.83
N ASN A 31 -7.03 0.59 7.36
CA ASN A 31 -6.68 1.46 8.48
C ASN A 31 -6.49 0.69 9.78
N ASN A 32 -7.19 -0.43 9.95
CA ASN A 32 -7.00 -1.28 11.14
C ASN A 32 -5.61 -1.90 11.18
N ILE A 33 -5.04 -2.22 10.03
CA ILE A 33 -3.68 -2.74 9.98
C ILE A 33 -2.73 -1.72 10.61
N ILE A 34 -2.89 -0.46 10.24
CA ILE A 34 -2.06 0.62 10.76
C ILE A 34 -2.29 0.81 12.26
N THR A 35 -3.54 0.84 12.66
CA THR A 35 -3.91 1.06 14.06
C THR A 35 -3.37 -0.04 14.96
N LYS A 36 -3.49 -1.29 14.53
CA LYS A 36 -3.00 -2.42 15.30
C LYS A 36 -1.50 -2.40 15.50
N SER A 37 -0.79 -1.80 14.56
CA SER A 37 0.66 -1.68 14.65
C SER A 37 1.09 -0.58 15.61
N GLY A 38 0.19 0.28 16.01
CA GLY A 38 0.51 1.42 16.86
C GLY A 38 0.78 2.69 16.07
N GLY A 39 0.37 2.73 14.80
CA GLY A 39 0.54 3.90 13.97
C GLY A 39 1.50 3.65 12.82
N VAL A 40 1.56 4.62 11.91
CA VAL A 40 2.35 4.50 10.68
C VAL A 40 3.83 4.23 10.96
N ASN A 41 4.36 4.79 12.03
CA ASN A 41 5.78 4.64 12.33
C ASN A 41 6.14 3.30 12.94
N ASN A 42 5.14 2.49 13.27
CA ASN A 42 5.36 1.21 13.94
C ASN A 42 4.91 0.00 13.12
N ILE A 43 4.68 0.20 11.84
CA ILE A 43 4.20 -0.86 10.97
C ILE A 43 5.32 -1.86 10.70
N GLY A 44 5.04 -3.14 10.97
CA GLY A 44 5.98 -4.20 10.68
C GLY A 44 5.91 -4.65 9.23
N PHE A 45 6.87 -5.45 8.81
CA PHE A 45 6.97 -5.90 7.42
C PHE A 45 5.72 -6.64 6.97
N GLY A 46 5.22 -7.57 7.77
CA GLY A 46 4.02 -8.32 7.42
C GLY A 46 2.81 -7.42 7.23
N ASP A 47 2.74 -6.37 8.03
CA ASP A 47 1.64 -5.41 7.91
C ASP A 47 1.75 -4.58 6.64
N TRP A 48 2.98 -4.21 6.24
CA TRP A 48 3.18 -3.55 4.96
C TRP A 48 2.66 -4.41 3.80
N VAL A 49 2.98 -5.70 3.85
CA VAL A 49 2.51 -6.63 2.82
C VAL A 49 0.98 -6.70 2.81
N ASN A 50 0.37 -6.78 3.98
CA ASN A 50 -1.09 -6.85 4.07
C ASN A 50 -1.75 -5.58 3.55
N MET A 51 -1.14 -4.42 3.78
CA MET A 51 -1.65 -3.17 3.23
C MET A 51 -1.67 -3.22 1.70
N ILE A 52 -0.62 -3.75 1.09
CA ILE A 52 -0.57 -3.90 -0.36
C ILE A 52 -1.65 -4.85 -0.86
N ARG A 53 -1.84 -5.96 -0.15
CA ARG A 53 -2.87 -6.93 -0.52
C ARG A 53 -4.26 -6.33 -0.52
N VAL A 54 -4.55 -5.49 0.46
CA VAL A 54 -5.87 -4.86 0.56
C VAL A 54 -6.04 -3.77 -0.48
N ALA A 55 -5.01 -2.99 -0.70
CA ALA A 55 -5.13 -1.75 -1.46
C ALA A 55 -4.87 -1.88 -2.96
N THR A 56 -4.25 -2.97 -3.40
CA THR A 56 -3.86 -3.08 -4.81
C THR A 56 -4.37 -4.36 -5.44
N THR A 57 -4.22 -4.43 -6.76
CA THR A 57 -4.53 -5.65 -7.52
C THR A 57 -3.31 -6.57 -7.63
N LEU A 58 -2.21 -6.23 -6.96
CA LEU A 58 -1.02 -7.07 -7.02
C LEU A 58 -1.26 -8.41 -6.36
N THR A 59 -0.81 -9.46 -7.04
CA THR A 59 -0.89 -10.81 -6.49
C THR A 59 0.31 -11.05 -5.58
N ASP A 60 0.21 -12.08 -4.74
CA ASP A 60 1.33 -12.44 -3.87
C ASP A 60 2.59 -12.78 -4.68
N ASP A 61 2.42 -13.39 -5.85
CA ASP A 61 3.56 -13.69 -6.71
C ASP A 61 4.30 -12.43 -7.13
N LYS A 62 3.54 -11.40 -7.48
CA LYS A 62 4.13 -10.12 -7.86
C LYS A 62 4.78 -9.43 -6.68
N ILE A 63 4.12 -9.45 -5.54
CA ILE A 63 4.68 -8.84 -4.33
C ILE A 63 5.98 -9.53 -3.96
N ASN A 64 6.02 -10.83 -4.12
CA ASN A 64 7.21 -11.62 -3.79
C ASN A 64 8.42 -11.28 -4.68
N GLU A 65 8.19 -10.66 -5.82
CA GLU A 65 9.28 -10.23 -6.71
C GLU A 65 9.95 -8.94 -6.24
N PHE A 66 9.31 -8.21 -5.33
CA PHE A 66 9.88 -6.95 -4.84
C PHE A 66 10.89 -7.23 -3.75
N SER A 67 11.91 -6.35 -3.66
CA SER A 67 12.79 -6.36 -2.48
C SER A 67 12.00 -5.87 -1.28
N ASP A 68 12.50 -6.14 -0.08
CA ASP A 68 11.84 -5.69 1.14
C ASP A 68 11.68 -4.17 1.14
N SER A 69 12.71 -3.46 0.70
CA SER A 69 12.66 -2.01 0.67
C SER A 69 11.63 -1.52 -0.35
N ASP A 70 11.47 -2.22 -1.46
CA ASP A 70 10.46 -1.85 -2.45
C ASP A 70 9.05 -2.12 -1.93
N ILE A 71 8.86 -3.18 -1.16
CA ILE A 71 7.58 -3.46 -0.54
C ILE A 71 7.16 -2.30 0.37
N VAL A 72 8.08 -1.80 1.17
CA VAL A 72 7.80 -0.66 2.04
C VAL A 72 7.44 0.58 1.21
N ARG A 73 8.15 0.82 0.13
CA ARG A 73 7.87 1.96 -0.74
C ARG A 73 6.50 1.88 -1.38
N VAL A 74 6.15 0.69 -1.87
CA VAL A 74 4.84 0.47 -2.47
C VAL A 74 3.74 0.65 -1.43
N ALA A 75 3.92 0.09 -0.24
CA ALA A 75 2.92 0.20 0.82
C ALA A 75 2.73 1.65 1.26
N ASN A 76 3.82 2.40 1.38
CA ASN A 76 3.73 3.82 1.72
C ASN A 76 2.96 4.60 0.65
N ARG A 77 3.17 4.26 -0.61
CA ARG A 77 2.44 4.90 -1.68
C ARG A 77 0.95 4.58 -1.59
N CYS A 78 0.63 3.33 -1.27
CA CYS A 78 -0.76 2.94 -1.05
C CYS A 78 -1.39 3.76 0.06
N TYR A 79 -0.67 3.93 1.17
CA TYR A 79 -1.14 4.74 2.28
C TYR A 79 -1.44 6.17 1.83
N GLU A 80 -0.54 6.76 1.08
CA GLU A 80 -0.74 8.12 0.58
C GLU A 80 -1.97 8.22 -0.31
N VAL A 81 -2.13 7.29 -1.23
CA VAL A 81 -3.25 7.35 -2.16
C VAL A 81 -4.58 7.15 -1.45
N VAL A 82 -4.65 6.16 -0.57
CA VAL A 82 -5.89 5.85 0.15
C VAL A 82 -6.30 7.01 1.06
N ASN A 83 -5.35 7.57 1.79
CA ASN A 83 -5.67 8.61 2.75
C ASN A 83 -5.80 10.00 2.13
N LYS A 84 -5.13 10.24 1.03
CA LYS A 84 -5.26 11.50 0.32
C LYS A 84 -6.69 11.74 -0.13
N LYS A 85 -7.34 10.67 -0.56
CA LYS A 85 -8.72 10.71 -0.95
C LYS A 85 -9.61 11.19 0.18
N LYS A 86 -9.26 10.78 1.39
CA LYS A 86 -9.99 11.09 2.59
C LYS A 86 -9.81 12.53 3.01
N LEU A 87 -8.63 13.08 2.79
CA LEU A 87 -8.28 14.42 3.21
C LEU A 87 -8.75 15.49 2.25
N LYS A 88 -9.20 15.08 1.10
CA LYS A 88 -9.65 16.02 0.10
C LYS A 88 -10.96 16.64 0.54
N LYS A 89 -11.01 17.92 0.50
CA LYS A 89 -12.22 18.67 0.85
C LYS A 89 -12.93 19.16 -0.34
#